data_172735540e75da36151baf93e4101126
#
_entry.id   172735540e75da36151baf93e4101126
#
_cell.length_a   1.000
_cell.length_b   1.000
_cell.length_c   1.000
_cell.angle_alpha   90.00
_cell.angle_beta   90.00
_cell.angle_gamma   90.00
#
_symmetry.space_group_name_H-M   'P 1'
#
loop_
_entity.id
_entity.type
_entity.pdbx_description
1 polymer ?
#
loop_
_entity_poly.entity_id
_entity_poly.type
_entity_poly.pdbx_seq_one_letter_code
_entity_poly.pdbx_strand_id
1 'polypeptide(L)'
;ARFDIYDNPDWAKGYDIVIHDECSADVKEMPYVQRILDAHKAGVPAINLHCAMHCYRTGTNDWFEYLGLQSSGHGPQKPIDIAFVAPEHPVVKGFA
;
A
#
# COMPACT_ATOMS: atom_id res chain seq x y z
N ALA A 1 -6.66 -6.12 -9.99
CA ALA A 1 -5.86 -6.21 -11.24
C ALA A 1 -4.45 -6.70 -10.95
N ARG A 2 -3.89 -7.45 -11.87
CA ARG A 2 -2.54 -7.96 -11.79
C ARG A 2 -1.62 -7.17 -12.73
N PHE A 3 -0.42 -6.82 -12.27
CA PHE A 3 0.53 -6.02 -13.04
C PHE A 3 1.81 -6.82 -13.27
N ASP A 4 2.19 -6.95 -14.53
CA ASP A 4 3.35 -7.76 -14.94
C ASP A 4 4.69 -7.23 -14.42
N ILE A 5 4.76 -5.94 -14.10
CA ILE A 5 5.98 -5.34 -13.55
C ILE A 5 6.47 -6.08 -12.29
N TYR A 6 5.55 -6.58 -11.47
CA TYR A 6 5.88 -7.29 -10.24
C TYR A 6 6.32 -8.74 -10.46
N ASP A 7 6.29 -9.24 -11.69
CA ASP A 7 6.90 -10.53 -12.02
C ASP A 7 8.44 -10.45 -12.06
N ASN A 8 8.98 -9.24 -12.16
CA ASN A 8 10.41 -9.00 -12.09
C ASN A 8 10.83 -8.71 -10.64
N PRO A 9 11.76 -9.49 -10.05
CA PRO A 9 12.22 -9.22 -8.67
C PRO A 9 12.94 -7.87 -8.52
N ASP A 10 13.42 -7.27 -9.62
CA ASP A 10 14.06 -5.95 -9.64
C ASP A 10 13.09 -4.82 -10.04
N TRP A 11 11.79 -5.03 -9.91
CA TRP A 11 10.76 -4.09 -10.37
C TRP A 11 10.92 -2.66 -9.84
N ALA A 12 11.44 -2.50 -8.62
CA ALA A 12 11.59 -1.20 -7.96
C ALA A 12 12.96 -0.55 -8.22
N LYS A 13 13.84 -1.20 -8.98
CA LYS A 13 15.18 -0.70 -9.24
C LYS A 13 15.13 0.62 -10.02
N GLY A 14 15.83 1.63 -9.53
CA GLY A 14 15.92 2.94 -10.17
C GLY A 14 14.85 3.93 -9.72
N TYR A 15 13.94 3.53 -8.83
CA TYR A 15 12.94 4.44 -8.25
C TYR A 15 13.36 4.88 -6.84
N ASP A 16 13.19 6.17 -6.55
CA ASP A 16 13.47 6.71 -5.22
C ASP A 16 12.30 6.54 -4.25
N ILE A 17 11.09 6.42 -4.79
CA ILE A 17 9.86 6.20 -4.04
C ILE A 17 8.84 5.51 -4.94
N VAL A 18 7.99 4.69 -4.36
CA VAL A 18 6.91 4.02 -5.05
C VAL A 18 5.56 4.45 -4.45
N ILE A 19 4.62 4.79 -5.30
CA ILE A 19 3.26 5.11 -4.89
C ILE A 19 2.35 3.96 -5.33
N HIS A 20 1.78 3.26 -4.36
CA HIS A 20 0.81 2.20 -4.62
C HIS A 20 -0.60 2.78 -4.57
N ASP A 21 -1.28 2.73 -5.72
CA ASP A 21 -2.70 3.13 -5.84
C ASP A 21 -3.48 2.08 -6.64
N GLU A 22 -2.96 0.86 -6.67
CA GLU A 22 -3.55 -0.26 -7.39
C GLU A 22 -4.75 -0.86 -6.66
N CYS A 23 -5.70 -1.40 -7.44
CA CYS A 23 -6.85 -2.14 -6.94
C CYS A 23 -6.64 -3.62 -7.24
N SER A 24 -5.97 -4.34 -6.36
CA SER A 24 -5.51 -5.71 -6.57
C SER A 24 -5.94 -6.67 -5.46
N ALA A 25 -7.17 -6.49 -4.94
CA ALA A 25 -7.72 -7.37 -3.91
C ALA A 25 -7.90 -8.82 -4.39
N ASP A 26 -8.02 -9.01 -5.71
CA ASP A 26 -8.15 -10.31 -6.37
C ASP A 26 -6.82 -11.06 -6.53
N VAL A 27 -5.69 -10.39 -6.38
CA VAL A 27 -4.37 -11.00 -6.48
C VAL A 27 -3.99 -11.62 -5.13
N LYS A 28 -3.85 -12.95 -5.12
CA LYS A 28 -3.67 -13.73 -3.89
C LYS A 28 -2.39 -14.57 -3.88
N GLU A 29 -1.61 -14.54 -4.96
CA GLU A 29 -0.40 -15.34 -5.11
C GLU A 29 0.74 -14.76 -4.28
N MET A 30 1.13 -15.48 -3.24
CA MET A 30 2.16 -15.01 -2.30
C MET A 30 3.50 -14.69 -2.96
N PRO A 31 4.02 -15.47 -3.94
CA PRO A 31 5.28 -15.11 -4.60
C PRO A 31 5.25 -13.75 -5.28
N TYR A 32 4.14 -13.37 -5.89
CA TYR A 32 3.94 -12.06 -6.49
C TYR A 32 3.96 -10.96 -5.43
N VAL A 33 3.19 -11.12 -4.37
CA VAL A 33 3.12 -10.15 -3.27
C VAL A 33 4.46 -10.06 -2.54
N GLN A 34 5.16 -11.19 -2.39
CA GLN A 34 6.47 -11.21 -1.74
C GLN A 34 7.50 -10.37 -2.48
N ARG A 35 7.47 -10.36 -3.81
CA ARG A 35 8.37 -9.50 -4.60
C ARG A 35 8.13 -8.01 -4.33
N ILE A 36 6.87 -7.61 -4.13
CA ILE A 36 6.55 -6.22 -3.76
C ILE A 36 7.08 -5.92 -2.36
N LEU A 37 6.80 -6.79 -1.41
CA LEU A 37 7.20 -6.61 -0.01
C LEU A 37 8.72 -6.59 0.16
N ASP A 38 9.44 -7.44 -0.57
CA ASP A 38 10.90 -7.53 -0.48
C ASP A 38 11.57 -6.22 -0.86
N ALA A 39 11.08 -5.52 -1.88
CA ALA A 39 11.61 -4.22 -2.27
C ALA A 39 11.46 -3.19 -1.14
N HIS A 40 10.32 -3.16 -0.49
CA HIS A 40 10.07 -2.22 0.62
C HIS A 40 10.84 -2.61 1.88
N LYS A 41 10.97 -3.89 2.17
CA LYS A 41 11.82 -4.38 3.26
C LYS A 41 13.30 -4.05 3.04
N ALA A 42 13.74 -4.00 1.78
CA ALA A 42 15.09 -3.60 1.42
C ALA A 42 15.33 -2.08 1.51
N GLY A 43 14.29 -1.30 1.76
CA GLY A 43 14.40 0.12 2.04
C GLY A 43 13.80 1.06 0.99
N VAL A 44 13.10 0.55 -0.03
CA VAL A 44 12.43 1.42 -1.01
C VAL A 44 11.22 2.09 -0.35
N PRO A 45 11.19 3.42 -0.23
CA PRO A 45 10.06 4.12 0.39
C PRO A 45 8.76 3.96 -0.39
N ALA A 46 7.64 3.98 0.31
CA ALA A 46 6.34 3.84 -0.32
C ALA A 46 5.30 4.81 0.25
N ILE A 47 4.37 5.19 -0.61
CA ILE A 47 3.09 5.81 -0.22
C ILE A 47 1.99 4.87 -0.70
N ASN A 48 1.02 4.57 0.16
CA ASN A 48 -0.08 3.66 -0.15
C ASN A 48 -1.38 4.43 -0.09
N LEU A 49 -2.13 4.42 -1.19
CA LEU A 49 -3.33 5.21 -1.37
C LEU A 49 -4.54 4.32 -1.65
N HIS A 50 -5.68 4.70 -1.09
CA HIS A 50 -7.01 4.23 -1.47
C HIS A 50 -7.11 2.70 -1.53
N CYS A 51 -7.33 2.13 -2.73
CA CYS A 51 -7.49 0.69 -2.92
C CYS A 51 -6.27 -0.13 -2.47
N ALA A 52 -5.07 0.44 -2.48
CA ALA A 52 -3.88 -0.26 -2.00
C ALA A 52 -4.01 -0.71 -0.55
N MET A 53 -4.83 -0.02 0.24
CA MET A 53 -5.04 -0.32 1.65
C MET A 53 -5.77 -1.66 1.90
N HIS A 54 -6.37 -2.26 0.88
CA HIS A 54 -7.06 -3.55 1.01
C HIS A 54 -6.74 -4.52 -0.15
N CYS A 55 -5.55 -4.38 -0.75
CA CYS A 55 -5.04 -5.29 -1.77
C CYS A 55 -4.48 -6.59 -1.19
N TYR A 56 -4.07 -7.48 -2.07
CA TYR A 56 -3.21 -8.64 -1.83
C TYR A 56 -3.65 -9.51 -0.64
N ARG A 57 -4.88 -9.99 -0.74
CA ARG A 57 -5.51 -10.86 0.27
C ARG A 57 -5.03 -12.30 0.06
N THR A 58 -3.82 -12.59 0.49
CA THR A 58 -3.14 -13.87 0.25
C THR A 58 -3.55 -14.97 1.22
N GLY A 59 -4.45 -14.67 2.18
CA GLY A 59 -4.77 -15.56 3.30
C GLY A 59 -3.85 -15.39 4.49
N THR A 60 -2.86 -14.51 4.38
CA THR A 60 -1.95 -14.09 5.44
C THR A 60 -2.05 -12.59 5.66
N ASN A 61 -1.41 -12.07 6.70
CA ASN A 61 -1.43 -10.64 7.02
C ASN A 61 -0.22 -9.88 6.51
N ASP A 62 0.60 -10.46 5.64
CA ASP A 62 1.88 -9.87 5.24
C ASP A 62 1.74 -8.47 4.64
N TRP A 63 0.78 -8.28 3.74
CA TRP A 63 0.51 -6.96 3.15
C TRP A 63 0.05 -5.95 4.20
N PHE A 64 -0.83 -6.37 5.09
CA PHE A 64 -1.39 -5.48 6.13
C PHE A 64 -0.37 -5.16 7.23
N GLU A 65 0.54 -6.07 7.53
CA GLU A 65 1.66 -5.79 8.43
C GLU A 65 2.59 -4.73 7.83
N TYR A 66 2.87 -4.83 6.54
CA TYR A 66 3.63 -3.81 5.82
C TYR A 66 2.92 -2.44 5.85
N LEU A 67 1.62 -2.40 5.60
CA LEU A 67 0.83 -1.16 5.64
C LEU A 67 0.72 -0.56 7.04
N GLY A 68 0.72 -1.39 8.07
CA GLY A 68 0.46 -0.98 9.45
C GLY A 68 -1.02 -0.95 9.84
N LEU A 69 -1.92 -1.33 8.93
CA LEU A 69 -3.36 -1.42 9.18
C LEU A 69 -4.00 -2.43 8.23
N GLN A 70 -5.22 -2.83 8.53
CA GLN A 70 -6.01 -3.71 7.67
C GLN A 70 -7.32 -3.02 7.29
N SER A 71 -7.61 -2.99 5.99
CA SER A 71 -8.87 -2.53 5.43
C SER A 71 -9.48 -3.64 4.59
N SER A 72 -10.82 -3.72 4.55
CA SER A 72 -11.54 -4.72 3.77
C SER A 72 -12.42 -4.11 2.67
N GLY A 73 -12.61 -2.80 2.66
CA GLY A 73 -13.45 -2.16 1.67
C GLY A 73 -13.66 -0.68 1.95
N HIS A 74 -14.54 -0.07 1.18
CA HIS A 74 -14.88 1.34 1.29
C HIS A 74 -16.21 1.53 2.03
N GLY A 75 -16.30 2.62 2.78
CA GLY A 75 -17.58 3.10 3.30
C GLY A 75 -18.40 3.82 2.21
N PRO A 76 -19.58 4.34 2.58
CA PRO A 76 -20.41 5.09 1.64
C PRO A 76 -19.73 6.39 1.20
N GLN A 77 -20.02 6.80 -0.04
CA GLN A 77 -19.53 8.08 -0.58
C GLN A 77 -20.33 9.23 0.05
N LYS A 78 -19.75 9.81 1.08
CA LYS A 78 -20.32 10.97 1.79
C LYS A 78 -19.17 11.75 2.42
N PRO A 79 -19.41 13.02 2.84
CA PRO A 79 -18.42 13.77 3.60
C PRO A 79 -18.01 13.02 4.85
N ILE A 80 -16.70 13.05 5.16
CA ILE A 80 -16.13 12.45 6.36
C ILE A 80 -15.42 13.50 7.19
N ASP A 81 -15.52 13.39 8.50
CA ASP A 81 -14.79 14.25 9.40
C ASP A 81 -13.36 13.71 9.59
N ILE A 82 -12.39 14.59 9.46
CA ILE A 82 -10.97 14.24 9.59
C ILE A 82 -10.41 14.95 10.82
N ALA A 83 -9.74 14.19 11.69
CA ALA A 83 -9.02 14.73 12.83
C ALA A 83 -7.53 14.40 12.68
N PHE A 84 -6.68 15.41 12.86
CA PHE A 84 -5.22 15.24 12.81
C PHE A 84 -4.70 15.03 14.23
N VAL A 85 -4.39 13.78 14.55
CA VAL A 85 -3.89 13.42 15.90
C VAL A 85 -2.42 13.80 16.10
N ALA A 86 -1.68 13.99 15.01
CA ALA A 86 -0.29 14.44 15.02
C ALA A 86 -0.11 15.58 14.02
N PRO A 87 -0.62 16.79 14.29
CA PRO A 87 -0.69 17.88 13.30
C PRO A 87 0.69 18.40 12.87
N GLU A 88 1.73 18.17 13.65
CA GLU A 88 3.10 18.54 13.31
C GLU A 88 3.84 17.48 12.49
N HIS A 89 3.24 16.31 12.26
CA HIS A 89 3.87 15.29 11.44
C HIS A 89 4.05 15.80 10.01
N PRO A 90 5.23 15.58 9.39
CA PRO A 90 5.52 16.12 8.04
C PRO A 90 4.47 15.80 6.98
N VAL A 91 3.81 14.65 7.06
CA VAL A 91 2.80 14.22 6.09
C VAL A 91 1.54 15.08 6.15
N VAL A 92 1.16 15.57 7.34
CA VAL A 92 -0.10 16.31 7.53
C VAL A 92 0.11 17.79 7.85
N LYS A 93 1.34 18.20 8.11
CA LYS A 93 1.67 19.59 8.38
C LYS A 93 1.26 20.49 7.20
N GLY A 94 0.49 21.52 7.47
CA GLY A 94 -0.07 22.39 6.45
C GLY A 94 -1.52 22.07 6.07
N PHE A 95 -2.02 20.91 6.48
CA PHE A 95 -3.44 20.53 6.32
C PHE A 95 -4.24 20.71 7.61
N ALA A 96 -3.55 20.70 8.72
CA ALA A 96 -4.19 20.83 10.02
C ALA A 96 -4.54 22.27 10.36
#